data_0e658093ae2aee7edfef41eb7647ddb5
#
_entry.id   0e658093ae2aee7edfef41eb7647ddb5
#
_cell.length_a   1.000
_cell.length_b   1.000
_cell.length_c   1.000
_cell.angle_alpha   90.00
_cell.angle_beta   90.00
_cell.angle_gamma   90.00
#
_symmetry.space_group_name_H-M   'P 1'
#
loop_
_entity.id
_entity.type
_entity.pdbx_description
1 polymer ?
#
loop_
_entity_poly.entity_id
_entity_poly.type
_entity_poly.pdbx_seq_one_letter_code
_entity_poly.pdbx_strand_id
1 'polypeptide(L)'
;MKVFLQLLKMRILSVFKGTGKKDKYTKNIGFKIFIGIVVAYAALCFVGMFGFYFMQLAKNFVEQEVGFAYFSMVAVVMVAIGFVTTVFAAQSQIFEAKDNDLLTAMPIPPRYILITRVITLLIIELAESLVLGIEAMLIYKIFAPVPVGGAIMMVVEIIGLNMITASISAIFGLVLAAITNRMRRKNIVKTIATIGMSALFFFLISEMESRINSMLSMDGVFIEMDEAMKKEMLPLFYFGKAAAEGDFKSFIIFMLMSVAVFVMMIFLLSPFFLKITSTNKGGVRKKYRPEKNVEREVKKALLYKERRRFFTNASYMLNTAIGLIVFFVAGVAVLIFREKVFDSIITMSYLKNHIGAYVLLISLFFCAINVISAPSISLEGENLWICKAMPVEPFDILMAKVKNHIYICMPIVIFFGIAANIALPISPAIRAAVVIIPALSVVLMGLLGVICNLHMPKFDWVDESIAVKQSMAVIATMGIGFSIVIGAAVLYGLLRFIPYADYLYTFLMTGMFALAIFLMYRYVRKGGSQRFTEL
;
A
#
# COMPACT_ATOMS: atom_id res chain seq x y z
N MET A 1 -12.84 -34.50 -2.72
CA MET A 1 -13.73 -33.36 -3.03
C MET A 1 -14.32 -32.71 -1.76
N LYS A 2 -14.94 -33.43 -0.81
CA LYS A 2 -15.49 -32.85 0.44
C LYS A 2 -14.48 -32.06 1.27
N VAL A 3 -13.25 -32.56 1.47
CA VAL A 3 -12.19 -31.88 2.23
C VAL A 3 -11.77 -30.56 1.55
N PHE A 4 -11.63 -30.54 0.23
CA PHE A 4 -11.33 -29.32 -0.52
C PHE A 4 -12.40 -28.24 -0.34
N LEU A 5 -13.68 -28.60 -0.47
CA LEU A 5 -14.78 -27.66 -0.29
C LEU A 5 -14.87 -27.13 1.15
N GLN A 6 -14.57 -27.97 2.14
CA GLN A 6 -14.51 -27.54 3.56
C GLN A 6 -13.37 -26.54 3.80
N LEU A 7 -12.16 -26.83 3.28
CA LEU A 7 -11.03 -25.91 3.36
C LEU A 7 -11.33 -24.58 2.68
N LEU A 8 -11.90 -24.61 1.48
CA LEU A 8 -12.29 -23.43 0.74
C LEU A 8 -13.33 -22.60 1.50
N LYS A 9 -14.38 -23.25 2.02
CA LYS A 9 -15.41 -22.58 2.83
C LYS A 9 -14.81 -21.92 4.08
N MET A 10 -13.93 -22.61 4.80
CA MET A 10 -13.26 -22.03 5.99
C MET A 10 -12.42 -20.81 5.61
N ARG A 11 -11.70 -20.86 4.49
CA ARG A 11 -10.88 -19.75 4.01
C ARG A 11 -11.72 -18.56 3.59
N ILE A 12 -12.76 -18.76 2.79
CA ILE A 12 -13.68 -17.70 2.39
C ILE A 12 -14.33 -17.06 3.62
N LEU A 13 -14.81 -17.86 4.55
CA LEU A 13 -15.38 -17.34 5.80
C LEU A 13 -14.37 -16.56 6.64
N SER A 14 -13.08 -16.92 6.62
CA SER A 14 -12.04 -16.18 7.34
C SER A 14 -11.77 -14.80 6.74
N VAL A 15 -11.95 -14.62 5.43
CA VAL A 15 -11.85 -13.31 4.77
C VAL A 15 -13.00 -12.38 5.18
N PHE A 16 -14.23 -12.91 5.20
CA PHE A 16 -15.43 -12.09 5.45
C PHE A 16 -15.82 -12.00 6.94
N LYS A 17 -15.59 -13.04 7.71
CA LYS A 17 -15.83 -13.04 9.16
C LYS A 17 -14.51 -12.72 9.86
N GLY A 18 -14.06 -11.51 9.90
CA GLY A 18 -12.90 -11.15 10.71
C GLY A 18 -12.91 -11.91 12.05
N THR A 19 -11.84 -12.61 12.41
CA THR A 19 -11.68 -13.49 13.57
C THR A 19 -11.71 -12.74 14.92
N GLY A 20 -12.33 -11.57 14.97
CA GLY A 20 -12.39 -10.72 16.16
C GLY A 20 -13.67 -10.93 16.97
N LYS A 21 -13.55 -11.21 18.27
CA LYS A 21 -14.57 -10.85 19.24
C LYS A 21 -14.98 -9.41 18.96
N LYS A 22 -16.29 -9.11 18.94
CA LYS A 22 -16.80 -7.76 18.68
C LYS A 22 -16.12 -6.77 19.63
N ASP A 23 -15.21 -5.97 19.13
CA ASP A 23 -14.54 -4.94 19.92
C ASP A 23 -15.58 -4.03 20.58
N LYS A 24 -15.37 -3.68 21.85
CA LYS A 24 -16.25 -2.83 22.64
C LYS A 24 -16.59 -1.51 21.90
N TYR A 25 -15.67 -1.05 21.06
CA TYR A 25 -15.79 0.19 20.26
C TYR A 25 -16.68 0.04 19.01
N THR A 26 -16.85 -1.18 18.47
CA THR A 26 -17.75 -1.42 17.32
C THR A 26 -19.23 -1.30 17.70
N LYS A 27 -19.57 -1.16 18.98
CA LYS A 27 -20.93 -0.90 19.46
C LYS A 27 -21.32 0.58 19.35
N ASN A 28 -20.35 1.52 19.29
CA ASN A 28 -20.65 2.95 19.21
C ASN A 28 -21.04 3.35 17.78
N ILE A 29 -22.28 3.79 17.59
CA ILE A 29 -22.84 4.20 16.29
C ILE A 29 -22.03 5.37 15.69
N GLY A 30 -21.67 6.38 16.48
CA GLY A 30 -20.88 7.52 16.02
C GLY A 30 -19.51 7.09 15.45
N PHE A 31 -18.89 6.10 16.06
CA PHE A 31 -17.63 5.55 15.59
C PHE A 31 -17.77 4.74 14.28
N LYS A 32 -18.87 4.00 14.12
CA LYS A 32 -19.18 3.31 12.85
C LYS A 32 -19.40 4.31 11.71
N ILE A 33 -20.11 5.39 11.99
CA ILE A 33 -20.35 6.47 11.02
C ILE A 33 -19.01 7.12 10.63
N PHE A 34 -18.15 7.44 11.60
CA PHE A 34 -16.84 8.02 11.35
C PHE A 34 -15.97 7.10 10.44
N ILE A 35 -15.89 5.81 10.75
CA ILE A 35 -15.18 4.85 9.90
C ILE A 35 -15.82 4.76 8.52
N GLY A 36 -17.15 4.71 8.44
CA GLY A 36 -17.87 4.71 7.18
C GLY A 36 -17.51 5.91 6.30
N ILE A 37 -17.43 7.09 6.89
CA ILE A 37 -17.03 8.33 6.21
C ILE A 37 -15.57 8.23 5.72
N VAL A 38 -14.65 7.77 6.57
CA VAL A 38 -13.22 7.62 6.21
C VAL A 38 -13.03 6.62 5.07
N VAL A 39 -13.73 5.48 5.13
CA VAL A 39 -13.66 4.45 4.08
C VAL A 39 -14.29 4.96 2.78
N ALA A 40 -15.46 5.59 2.86
CA ALA A 40 -16.12 6.19 1.69
C ALA A 40 -15.26 7.28 1.04
N TYR A 41 -14.62 8.11 1.85
CA TYR A 41 -13.69 9.13 1.37
C TYR A 41 -12.45 8.53 0.68
N ALA A 42 -11.82 7.51 1.30
CA ALA A 42 -10.68 6.82 0.70
C ALA A 42 -11.06 6.16 -0.63
N ALA A 43 -12.24 5.53 -0.70
CA ALA A 43 -12.78 4.96 -1.93
C ALA A 43 -13.02 6.04 -3.00
N LEU A 44 -13.58 7.20 -2.61
CA LEU A 44 -13.83 8.31 -3.52
C LEU A 44 -12.52 8.93 -4.06
N CYS A 45 -11.48 9.03 -3.22
CA CYS A 45 -10.15 9.47 -3.67
C CYS A 45 -9.53 8.45 -4.64
N PHE A 46 -9.66 7.16 -4.37
CA PHE A 46 -9.17 6.08 -5.23
C PHE A 46 -9.85 6.12 -6.59
N VAL A 47 -11.17 6.13 -6.62
CA VAL A 47 -11.98 6.25 -7.84
C VAL A 47 -11.67 7.57 -8.56
N GLY A 48 -11.58 8.71 -7.86
CA GLY A 48 -11.27 10.00 -8.50
C GLY A 48 -9.88 10.03 -9.17
N MET A 49 -8.89 9.41 -8.55
CA MET A 49 -7.52 9.34 -9.10
C MET A 49 -7.46 8.48 -10.38
N PHE A 50 -8.02 7.28 -10.34
CA PHE A 50 -8.05 6.40 -11.51
C PHE A 50 -9.03 6.90 -12.57
N GLY A 51 -10.15 7.50 -12.16
CA GLY A 51 -11.09 8.11 -13.08
C GLY A 51 -10.48 9.23 -13.91
N PHE A 52 -9.69 10.09 -13.29
CA PHE A 52 -8.96 11.12 -14.03
C PHE A 52 -7.96 10.50 -15.03
N TYR A 53 -7.23 9.48 -14.63
CA TYR A 53 -6.29 8.77 -15.50
C TYR A 53 -7.02 8.09 -16.68
N PHE A 54 -8.09 7.35 -16.42
CA PHE A 54 -8.89 6.68 -17.44
C PHE A 54 -9.60 7.66 -18.40
N MET A 55 -9.99 8.84 -17.91
CA MET A 55 -10.57 9.89 -18.76
C MET A 55 -9.54 10.43 -19.77
N GLN A 56 -8.30 10.65 -19.34
CA GLN A 56 -7.20 11.04 -20.21
C GLN A 56 -6.92 9.97 -21.28
N LEU A 57 -6.85 8.70 -20.86
CA LEU A 57 -6.66 7.58 -21.77
C LEU A 57 -7.82 7.46 -22.77
N ALA A 58 -9.06 7.47 -22.28
CA ALA A 58 -10.24 7.30 -23.14
C ALA A 58 -10.29 8.37 -24.25
N LYS A 59 -10.02 9.63 -23.89
CA LYS A 59 -9.98 10.71 -24.88
C LYS A 59 -8.98 10.44 -25.99
N ASN A 60 -7.75 10.07 -25.64
CA ASN A 60 -6.69 9.85 -26.61
C ASN A 60 -6.96 8.63 -27.52
N PHE A 61 -7.45 7.51 -26.93
CA PHE A 61 -7.64 6.27 -27.68
C PHE A 61 -8.93 6.27 -28.52
N VAL A 62 -9.98 6.97 -28.09
CA VAL A 62 -11.23 7.09 -28.87
C VAL A 62 -11.03 8.01 -30.06
N GLU A 63 -10.30 9.14 -29.93
CA GLU A 63 -9.94 10.02 -31.04
C GLU A 63 -9.17 9.29 -32.16
N GLN A 64 -8.48 8.20 -31.81
CA GLN A 64 -7.70 7.38 -32.75
C GLN A 64 -8.42 6.09 -33.20
N GLU A 65 -9.67 5.88 -32.81
CA GLU A 65 -10.49 4.70 -33.13
C GLU A 65 -9.90 3.34 -32.64
N VAL A 66 -9.00 3.35 -31.63
CA VAL A 66 -8.35 2.16 -31.10
C VAL A 66 -8.87 1.77 -29.71
N GLY A 67 -10.18 1.55 -29.61
CA GLY A 67 -10.85 1.23 -28.34
C GLY A 67 -10.30 -0.03 -27.64
N PHE A 68 -9.84 -1.02 -28.38
CA PHE A 68 -9.24 -2.22 -27.79
C PHE A 68 -7.95 -1.91 -27.01
N ALA A 69 -7.14 -0.96 -27.47
CA ALA A 69 -5.92 -0.54 -26.79
C ALA A 69 -6.20 0.16 -25.47
N TYR A 70 -7.29 0.93 -25.38
CA TYR A 70 -7.76 1.51 -24.13
C TYR A 70 -8.00 0.43 -23.06
N PHE A 71 -8.79 -0.59 -23.36
CA PHE A 71 -9.07 -1.66 -22.40
C PHE A 71 -7.84 -2.52 -22.11
N SER A 72 -6.93 -2.68 -23.07
CA SER A 72 -5.64 -3.32 -22.81
C SER A 72 -4.79 -2.54 -21.80
N MET A 73 -4.76 -1.18 -21.88
CA MET A 73 -4.07 -0.34 -20.89
C MET A 73 -4.74 -0.39 -19.53
N VAL A 74 -6.07 -0.41 -19.48
CA VAL A 74 -6.83 -0.62 -18.23
C VAL A 74 -6.43 -1.97 -17.59
N ALA A 75 -6.29 -3.04 -18.38
CA ALA A 75 -5.84 -4.33 -17.88
C ALA A 75 -4.41 -4.29 -17.33
N VAL A 76 -3.48 -3.55 -17.97
CA VAL A 76 -2.12 -3.31 -17.45
C VAL A 76 -2.17 -2.66 -16.07
N VAL A 77 -2.99 -1.63 -15.89
CA VAL A 77 -3.16 -0.93 -14.61
C VAL A 77 -3.72 -1.88 -13.54
N MET A 78 -4.76 -2.67 -13.90
CA MET A 78 -5.35 -3.65 -12.97
C MET A 78 -4.32 -4.72 -12.55
N VAL A 79 -3.52 -5.24 -13.49
CA VAL A 79 -2.44 -6.21 -13.19
C VAL A 79 -1.38 -5.57 -12.30
N ALA A 80 -1.03 -4.30 -12.53
CA ALA A 80 -0.04 -3.57 -11.71
C ALA A 80 -0.47 -3.46 -10.26
N ILE A 81 -1.69 -2.97 -10.05
CA ILE A 81 -2.25 -2.75 -8.71
C ILE A 81 -2.47 -4.09 -8.02
N GLY A 82 -3.10 -5.06 -8.71
CA GLY A 82 -3.33 -6.40 -8.21
C GLY A 82 -2.03 -7.12 -7.82
N PHE A 83 -0.97 -7.00 -8.60
CA PHE A 83 0.33 -7.57 -8.26
C PHE A 83 0.89 -6.98 -6.95
N VAL A 84 0.87 -5.66 -6.79
CA VAL A 84 1.38 -5.00 -5.58
C VAL A 84 0.60 -5.43 -4.34
N THR A 85 -0.72 -5.52 -4.44
CA THR A 85 -1.58 -5.92 -3.32
C THR A 85 -1.44 -7.39 -2.97
N THR A 86 -1.23 -8.27 -3.97
CA THR A 86 -1.22 -9.73 -3.78
C THR A 86 0.15 -10.37 -3.61
N VAL A 87 1.25 -9.79 -4.11
CA VAL A 87 2.59 -10.40 -3.97
C VAL A 87 3.01 -10.57 -2.51
N PHE A 88 2.73 -9.59 -1.66
CA PHE A 88 3.00 -9.68 -0.22
C PHE A 88 2.06 -10.66 0.49
N ALA A 89 0.80 -10.68 0.08
CA ALA A 89 -0.18 -11.61 0.59
C ALA A 89 0.17 -13.05 0.18
N ALA A 90 0.62 -13.27 -1.04
CA ALA A 90 1.05 -14.58 -1.55
C ALA A 90 2.20 -15.16 -0.71
N GLN A 91 3.27 -14.39 -0.45
CA GLN A 91 4.36 -14.87 0.39
C GLN A 91 3.89 -15.25 1.79
N SER A 92 3.14 -14.38 2.46
CA SER A 92 2.72 -14.59 3.86
C SER A 92 1.62 -15.65 3.99
N GLN A 93 0.64 -15.68 3.09
CA GLN A 93 -0.50 -16.58 3.17
C GLN A 93 -0.25 -17.95 2.56
N ILE A 94 0.62 -18.06 1.54
CA ILE A 94 0.92 -19.36 0.90
C ILE A 94 2.08 -20.04 1.60
N PHE A 95 3.23 -19.37 1.73
CA PHE A 95 4.48 -20.02 2.12
C PHE A 95 4.83 -19.89 3.61
N GLU A 96 4.45 -18.78 4.26
CA GLU A 96 4.80 -18.51 5.66
C GLU A 96 3.59 -18.59 6.62
N ALA A 97 2.46 -19.11 6.19
CA ALA A 97 1.27 -19.20 7.02
C ALA A 97 1.48 -20.16 8.21
N LYS A 98 1.06 -19.72 9.41
CA LYS A 98 1.25 -20.45 10.67
C LYS A 98 0.54 -21.82 10.70
N ASP A 99 -0.52 -21.98 9.94
CA ASP A 99 -1.30 -23.21 9.83
C ASP A 99 -0.71 -24.21 8.83
N ASN A 100 0.43 -23.89 8.17
CA ASN A 100 1.09 -24.81 7.25
C ASN A 100 1.47 -26.12 7.93
N ASP A 101 2.05 -26.04 9.13
CA ASP A 101 2.48 -27.22 9.88
C ASP A 101 1.32 -28.14 10.22
N LEU A 102 0.18 -27.58 10.59
CA LEU A 102 -1.04 -28.35 10.89
C LEU A 102 -1.60 -28.99 9.62
N LEU A 103 -1.76 -28.22 8.53
CA LEU A 103 -2.36 -28.70 7.29
C LEU A 103 -1.48 -29.73 6.56
N THR A 104 -0.17 -29.57 6.61
CA THR A 104 0.78 -30.54 6.00
C THR A 104 0.93 -31.83 6.81
N ALA A 105 0.60 -31.83 8.12
CA ALA A 105 0.54 -33.02 8.94
C ALA A 105 -0.76 -33.84 8.73
N MET A 106 -1.78 -33.25 8.13
CA MET A 106 -3.02 -33.93 7.77
C MET A 106 -2.88 -34.69 6.44
N PRO A 107 -3.64 -35.76 6.19
CA PRO A 107 -3.63 -36.51 4.93
C PRO A 107 -4.36 -35.70 3.82
N ILE A 108 -3.92 -34.47 3.57
CA ILE A 108 -4.50 -33.56 2.58
C ILE A 108 -3.49 -33.37 1.46
N PRO A 109 -3.87 -33.59 0.18
CA PRO A 109 -2.98 -33.33 -0.93
C PRO A 109 -2.50 -31.87 -0.94
N PRO A 110 -1.17 -31.61 -1.04
CA PRO A 110 -0.62 -30.25 -0.99
C PRO A 110 -1.23 -29.29 -2.04
N ARG A 111 -1.63 -29.84 -3.18
CA ARG A 111 -2.31 -29.10 -4.24
C ARG A 111 -3.62 -28.45 -3.75
N TYR A 112 -4.39 -29.14 -2.90
CA TYR A 112 -5.64 -28.59 -2.38
C TYR A 112 -5.38 -27.42 -1.43
N ILE A 113 -4.33 -27.51 -0.61
CA ILE A 113 -3.91 -26.40 0.27
C ILE A 113 -3.49 -25.20 -0.57
N LEU A 114 -2.66 -25.42 -1.60
CA LEU A 114 -2.18 -24.37 -2.49
C LEU A 114 -3.35 -23.70 -3.24
N ILE A 115 -4.22 -24.48 -3.89
CA ILE A 115 -5.36 -23.95 -4.65
C ILE A 115 -6.29 -23.12 -3.77
N THR A 116 -6.64 -23.59 -2.57
CA THR A 116 -7.55 -22.85 -1.68
C THR A 116 -6.96 -21.52 -1.23
N ARG A 117 -5.64 -21.43 -1.09
CA ARG A 117 -4.94 -20.18 -0.75
C ARG A 117 -4.89 -19.20 -1.92
N VAL A 118 -4.59 -19.69 -3.12
CA VAL A 118 -4.59 -18.83 -4.31
C VAL A 118 -6.00 -18.33 -4.62
N ILE A 119 -7.04 -19.16 -4.46
CA ILE A 119 -8.44 -18.70 -4.59
C ILE A 119 -8.76 -17.59 -3.55
N THR A 120 -8.21 -17.66 -2.35
CA THR A 120 -8.40 -16.58 -1.36
C THR A 120 -7.78 -15.27 -1.83
N LEU A 121 -6.60 -15.31 -2.45
CA LEU A 121 -5.97 -14.13 -3.06
C LEU A 121 -6.81 -13.58 -4.21
N LEU A 122 -7.32 -14.46 -5.09
CA LEU A 122 -8.22 -14.06 -6.19
C LEU A 122 -9.46 -13.31 -5.69
N ILE A 123 -10.07 -13.74 -4.58
CA ILE A 123 -11.26 -13.08 -4.03
C ILE A 123 -10.94 -11.67 -3.53
N ILE A 124 -9.77 -11.47 -2.90
CA ILE A 124 -9.34 -10.16 -2.42
C ILE A 124 -9.10 -9.22 -3.59
N GLU A 125 -8.43 -9.70 -4.63
CA GLU A 125 -8.07 -8.94 -5.83
C GLU A 125 -9.30 -8.61 -6.69
N LEU A 126 -10.30 -9.51 -6.73
CA LEU A 126 -11.50 -9.35 -7.52
C LEU A 126 -12.30 -8.08 -7.15
N ALA A 127 -12.38 -7.75 -5.86
CA ALA A 127 -13.10 -6.56 -5.41
C ALA A 127 -12.46 -5.27 -5.94
N GLU A 128 -11.14 -5.18 -5.94
CA GLU A 128 -10.37 -4.04 -6.42
C GLU A 128 -10.47 -3.92 -7.95
N SER A 129 -10.25 -5.03 -8.66
CA SER A 129 -10.29 -5.08 -10.13
C SER A 129 -11.67 -4.79 -10.70
N LEU A 130 -12.75 -5.23 -10.01
CA LEU A 130 -14.12 -4.89 -10.42
C LEU A 130 -14.39 -3.40 -10.31
N VAL A 131 -13.93 -2.73 -9.25
CA VAL A 131 -14.10 -1.28 -9.09
C VAL A 131 -13.42 -0.56 -10.25
N LEU A 132 -12.14 -0.86 -10.51
CA LEU A 132 -11.38 -0.24 -11.59
C LEU A 132 -11.96 -0.55 -12.99
N GLY A 133 -12.36 -1.79 -13.24
CA GLY A 133 -12.91 -2.18 -14.53
C GLY A 133 -14.26 -1.54 -14.82
N ILE A 134 -15.17 -1.51 -13.85
CA ILE A 134 -16.46 -0.84 -14.00
C ILE A 134 -16.27 0.67 -14.21
N GLU A 135 -15.37 1.29 -13.45
CA GLU A 135 -15.04 2.71 -13.58
C GLU A 135 -14.49 3.02 -14.98
N ALA A 136 -13.50 2.26 -15.45
CA ALA A 136 -12.92 2.43 -16.78
C ALA A 136 -13.97 2.28 -17.90
N MET A 137 -14.87 1.30 -17.76
CA MET A 137 -15.95 1.08 -18.73
C MET A 137 -16.95 2.24 -18.75
N LEU A 138 -17.36 2.75 -17.59
CA LEU A 138 -18.28 3.89 -17.49
C LEU A 138 -17.67 5.15 -18.11
N ILE A 139 -16.37 5.38 -17.89
CA ILE A 139 -15.65 6.50 -18.48
C ILE A 139 -15.56 6.36 -20.01
N TYR A 140 -15.18 5.18 -20.50
CA TYR A 140 -15.10 4.95 -21.94
C TYR A 140 -16.46 5.20 -22.63
N LYS A 141 -17.56 4.79 -21.99
CA LYS A 141 -18.93 4.99 -22.51
C LYS A 141 -19.31 6.47 -22.67
N ILE A 142 -18.63 7.41 -22.01
CA ILE A 142 -18.85 8.85 -22.19
C ILE A 142 -18.34 9.31 -23.56
N PHE A 143 -17.31 8.66 -24.10
CA PHE A 143 -16.63 9.05 -25.33
C PHE A 143 -17.04 8.18 -26.54
N ALA A 144 -17.33 6.89 -26.32
CA ALA A 144 -17.70 5.94 -27.38
C ALA A 144 -18.71 4.89 -26.88
N PRO A 145 -19.58 4.37 -27.77
CA PRO A 145 -20.51 3.31 -27.41
C PRO A 145 -19.78 2.01 -27.12
N VAL A 146 -20.15 1.32 -26.03
CA VAL A 146 -19.67 -0.02 -25.69
C VAL A 146 -20.80 -1.02 -25.98
N PRO A 147 -20.55 -2.10 -26.77
CA PRO A 147 -21.54 -3.13 -26.97
C PRO A 147 -21.86 -3.84 -25.65
N VAL A 148 -23.13 -4.13 -25.39
CA VAL A 148 -23.58 -4.78 -24.14
C VAL A 148 -22.85 -6.12 -23.94
N GLY A 149 -22.61 -6.86 -25.03
CA GLY A 149 -21.82 -8.09 -24.99
C GLY A 149 -20.40 -7.87 -24.49
N GLY A 150 -19.70 -6.83 -24.95
CA GLY A 150 -18.35 -6.47 -24.51
C GLY A 150 -18.31 -6.11 -23.02
N ALA A 151 -19.32 -5.36 -22.54
CA ALA A 151 -19.44 -5.01 -21.13
C ALA A 151 -19.59 -6.26 -20.22
N ILE A 152 -20.42 -7.22 -20.61
CA ILE A 152 -20.60 -8.47 -19.87
C ILE A 152 -19.34 -9.32 -19.93
N MET A 153 -18.71 -9.43 -21.11
CA MET A 153 -17.47 -10.18 -21.28
C MET A 153 -16.36 -9.62 -20.41
N MET A 154 -16.18 -8.29 -20.36
CA MET A 154 -15.17 -7.65 -19.54
C MET A 154 -15.31 -8.01 -18.06
N VAL A 155 -16.53 -8.02 -17.50
CA VAL A 155 -16.75 -8.40 -16.10
C VAL A 155 -16.29 -9.84 -15.82
N VAL A 156 -16.51 -10.75 -16.77
CA VAL A 156 -16.04 -12.15 -16.65
C VAL A 156 -14.52 -12.24 -16.87
N GLU A 157 -13.98 -11.50 -17.83
CA GLU A 157 -12.54 -11.46 -18.13
C GLU A 157 -11.70 -10.92 -16.98
N ILE A 158 -12.25 -10.03 -16.11
CA ILE A 158 -11.59 -9.60 -14.88
C ILE A 158 -11.23 -10.79 -14.00
N ILE A 159 -12.05 -11.85 -13.95
CA ILE A 159 -11.70 -13.07 -13.21
C ILE A 159 -10.48 -13.75 -13.85
N GLY A 160 -10.45 -13.85 -15.17
CA GLY A 160 -9.30 -14.40 -15.92
C GLY A 160 -8.03 -13.56 -15.71
N LEU A 161 -8.16 -12.23 -15.74
CA LEU A 161 -7.05 -11.31 -15.50
C LEU A 161 -6.45 -11.51 -14.10
N ASN A 162 -7.30 -11.61 -13.08
CA ASN A 162 -6.87 -11.87 -11.70
C ASN A 162 -6.23 -13.27 -11.57
N MET A 163 -6.65 -14.27 -12.33
CA MET A 163 -5.98 -15.58 -12.37
C MET A 163 -4.53 -15.45 -12.87
N ILE A 164 -4.28 -14.63 -13.89
CA ILE A 164 -2.92 -14.33 -14.38
C ILE A 164 -2.13 -13.58 -13.30
N THR A 165 -2.67 -12.51 -12.73
CA THR A 165 -2.01 -11.67 -11.72
C THR A 165 -1.66 -12.47 -10.46
N ALA A 166 -2.61 -13.23 -9.93
CA ALA A 166 -2.38 -14.10 -8.77
C ALA A 166 -1.33 -15.19 -9.06
N SER A 167 -1.27 -15.70 -10.29
CA SER A 167 -0.26 -16.68 -10.70
C SER A 167 1.14 -16.06 -10.70
N ILE A 168 1.30 -14.87 -11.27
CA ILE A 168 2.55 -14.11 -11.23
C ILE A 168 2.93 -13.83 -9.78
N SER A 169 2.01 -13.30 -8.97
CA SER A 169 2.24 -12.98 -7.56
C SER A 169 2.64 -14.21 -6.73
N ALA A 170 2.05 -15.39 -7.00
CA ALA A 170 2.40 -16.62 -6.31
C ALA A 170 3.82 -17.11 -6.67
N ILE A 171 4.22 -17.01 -7.95
CA ILE A 171 5.59 -17.34 -8.40
C ILE A 171 6.61 -16.40 -7.74
N PHE A 172 6.35 -15.09 -7.75
CA PHE A 172 7.21 -14.12 -7.07
C PHE A 172 7.24 -14.34 -5.55
N GLY A 173 6.11 -14.68 -4.94
CA GLY A 173 6.01 -15.08 -3.53
C GLY A 173 6.87 -16.30 -3.21
N LEU A 174 6.94 -17.31 -4.11
CA LEU A 174 7.83 -18.47 -3.99
C LEU A 174 9.30 -18.04 -3.98
N VAL A 175 9.70 -17.22 -4.96
CA VAL A 175 11.08 -16.73 -5.09
C VAL A 175 11.48 -15.96 -3.83
N LEU A 176 10.61 -15.07 -3.35
CA LEU A 176 10.81 -14.33 -2.10
C LEU A 176 10.97 -15.26 -0.91
N ALA A 177 10.10 -16.26 -0.77
CA ALA A 177 10.19 -17.24 0.32
C ALA A 177 11.47 -18.06 0.24
N ALA A 178 11.91 -18.46 -0.96
CA ALA A 178 13.14 -19.23 -1.16
C ALA A 178 14.40 -18.41 -0.80
N ILE A 179 14.45 -17.13 -1.19
CA ILE A 179 15.57 -16.23 -0.86
C ILE A 179 15.62 -15.96 0.64
N THR A 180 14.48 -15.60 1.23
CA THR A 180 14.43 -15.18 2.64
C THR A 180 14.69 -16.32 3.61
N ASN A 181 14.33 -17.56 3.26
CA ASN A 181 14.58 -18.73 4.12
C ASN A 181 16.06 -19.07 4.31
N ARG A 182 16.92 -18.69 3.37
CA ARG A 182 18.37 -18.94 3.41
C ARG A 182 19.17 -17.88 4.16
N MET A 183 18.56 -16.74 4.51
CA MET A 183 19.31 -15.59 5.00
C MET A 183 19.24 -15.39 6.50
N ARG A 184 20.36 -14.94 7.10
CA ARG A 184 20.50 -14.71 8.54
C ARG A 184 19.65 -13.55 9.07
N ARG A 185 19.40 -12.51 8.24
CA ARG A 185 18.56 -11.35 8.55
C ARG A 185 17.29 -11.39 7.70
N LYS A 186 16.51 -12.43 7.85
CA LYS A 186 15.33 -12.74 7.02
C LYS A 186 14.44 -11.52 6.75
N ASN A 187 14.14 -10.73 7.77
CA ASN A 187 13.16 -9.65 7.65
C ASN A 187 13.64 -8.45 6.81
N ILE A 188 14.90 -8.03 6.98
CA ILE A 188 15.47 -6.92 6.18
C ILE A 188 15.60 -7.33 4.72
N VAL A 189 16.11 -8.55 4.50
CA VAL A 189 16.28 -9.08 3.14
C VAL A 189 14.93 -9.28 2.46
N LYS A 190 13.92 -9.77 3.18
CA LYS A 190 12.55 -9.87 2.70
C LYS A 190 12.04 -8.51 2.22
N THR A 191 12.21 -7.47 3.03
CA THR A 191 11.79 -6.11 2.68
C THR A 191 12.49 -5.59 1.43
N ILE A 192 13.82 -5.69 1.38
CA ILE A 192 14.62 -5.22 0.23
C ILE A 192 14.26 -6.01 -1.03
N ALA A 193 14.18 -7.34 -0.93
CA ALA A 193 13.84 -8.18 -2.07
C ALA A 193 12.43 -7.89 -2.60
N THR A 194 11.46 -7.69 -1.70
CA THR A 194 10.09 -7.37 -2.10
C THR A 194 10.00 -6.01 -2.80
N ILE A 195 10.67 -4.99 -2.25
CA ILE A 195 10.72 -3.66 -2.86
C ILE A 195 11.41 -3.73 -4.24
N GLY A 196 12.55 -4.42 -4.32
CA GLY A 196 13.26 -4.61 -5.59
C GLY A 196 12.41 -5.32 -6.65
N MET A 197 11.67 -6.36 -6.25
CA MET A 197 10.77 -7.07 -7.16
C MET A 197 9.56 -6.23 -7.57
N SER A 198 8.98 -5.46 -6.66
CA SER A 198 7.91 -4.53 -7.01
C SER A 198 8.40 -3.43 -7.95
N ALA A 199 9.58 -2.87 -7.69
CA ALA A 199 10.20 -1.87 -8.55
C ALA A 199 10.50 -2.43 -9.96
N LEU A 200 11.04 -3.65 -10.05
CA LEU A 200 11.25 -4.33 -11.32
C LEU A 200 9.94 -4.55 -12.07
N PHE A 201 8.88 -4.96 -11.38
CA PHE A 201 7.58 -5.19 -11.99
C PHE A 201 6.97 -3.87 -12.50
N PHE A 202 7.05 -2.78 -11.73
CA PHE A 202 6.63 -1.46 -12.19
C PHE A 202 7.46 -0.95 -13.37
N PHE A 203 8.77 -1.22 -13.37
CA PHE A 203 9.62 -0.88 -14.52
C PHE A 203 9.17 -1.61 -15.78
N LEU A 204 8.89 -2.91 -15.70
CA LEU A 204 8.37 -3.69 -16.83
C LEU A 204 7.03 -3.15 -17.34
N ILE A 205 6.11 -2.79 -16.43
CA ILE A 205 4.83 -2.18 -16.82
C ILE A 205 5.03 -0.82 -17.48
N SER A 206 5.89 0.03 -16.93
CA SER A 206 6.21 1.34 -17.52
C SER A 206 6.84 1.21 -18.91
N GLU A 207 7.67 0.19 -19.12
CA GLU A 207 8.22 -0.12 -20.44
C GLU A 207 7.13 -0.56 -21.42
N MET A 208 6.18 -1.40 -20.97
CA MET A 208 5.02 -1.78 -21.77
C MET A 208 4.14 -0.58 -22.13
N GLU A 209 3.85 0.29 -21.17
CA GLU A 209 3.09 1.52 -21.39
C GLU A 209 3.80 2.46 -22.38
N SER A 210 5.11 2.61 -22.25
CA SER A 210 5.92 3.42 -23.16
C SER A 210 5.88 2.88 -24.60
N ARG A 211 5.94 1.57 -24.77
CA ARG A 211 5.83 0.92 -26.09
C ARG A 211 4.46 1.11 -26.73
N ILE A 212 3.38 0.96 -25.96
CA ILE A 212 2.02 1.24 -26.46
C ILE A 212 1.91 2.69 -26.89
N ASN A 213 2.37 3.64 -26.06
CA ASN A 213 2.32 5.07 -26.38
C ASN A 213 3.21 5.43 -27.60
N SER A 214 4.36 4.78 -27.78
CA SER A 214 5.21 5.00 -28.97
C SER A 214 4.57 4.47 -30.25
N MET A 215 3.85 3.35 -30.17
CA MET A 215 3.07 2.82 -31.29
C MET A 215 1.93 3.78 -31.68
N LEU A 216 1.30 4.44 -30.71
CA LEU A 216 0.23 5.43 -30.94
C LEU A 216 0.72 6.73 -31.58
N SER A 217 2.00 7.09 -31.36
CA SER A 217 2.57 8.35 -31.91
C SER A 217 3.07 8.23 -33.35
N MET A 218 3.05 7.06 -33.96
CA MET A 218 3.46 6.85 -35.35
C MET A 218 2.27 7.08 -36.28
N ASP A 219 2.27 8.15 -37.03
CA ASP A 219 1.24 8.48 -38.01
C ASP A 219 1.03 7.36 -39.04
N GLY A 220 -0.18 6.80 -39.12
CA GLY A 220 -0.62 5.90 -40.18
C GLY A 220 -0.66 4.38 -39.87
N VAL A 221 -0.58 3.94 -38.60
CA VAL A 221 -0.23 2.53 -38.27
C VAL A 221 -1.33 1.77 -37.51
N PHE A 222 -2.62 1.95 -37.86
CA PHE A 222 -3.69 1.17 -37.22
C PHE A 222 -3.56 -0.35 -37.45
N ILE A 223 -3.15 -0.79 -38.64
CA ILE A 223 -2.97 -2.21 -38.97
C ILE A 223 -1.71 -2.79 -38.30
N GLU A 224 -0.62 -2.02 -38.25
CA GLU A 224 0.63 -2.42 -37.59
C GLU A 224 0.49 -2.49 -36.07
N MET A 225 -0.38 -1.68 -35.46
CA MET A 225 -0.65 -1.71 -34.02
C MET A 225 -1.38 -2.97 -33.57
N ASP A 226 -2.37 -3.43 -34.33
CA ASP A 226 -3.08 -4.70 -34.08
C ASP A 226 -2.09 -5.88 -34.11
N GLU A 227 -1.22 -5.95 -35.12
CA GLU A 227 -0.22 -7.01 -35.26
C GLU A 227 0.89 -6.90 -34.19
N ALA A 228 1.35 -5.70 -33.87
CA ALA A 228 2.38 -5.48 -32.86
C ALA A 228 1.89 -5.83 -31.45
N MET A 229 0.70 -5.38 -31.06
CA MET A 229 0.11 -5.73 -29.76
C MET A 229 -0.18 -7.24 -29.67
N LYS A 230 -0.64 -7.85 -30.74
CA LYS A 230 -0.85 -9.30 -30.82
C LYS A 230 0.44 -10.08 -30.68
N LYS A 231 1.55 -9.57 -31.21
CA LYS A 231 2.87 -10.22 -31.12
C LYS A 231 3.51 -10.06 -29.74
N GLU A 232 3.43 -8.88 -29.13
CA GLU A 232 4.17 -8.56 -27.90
C GLU A 232 3.33 -8.75 -26.63
N MET A 233 2.00 -8.56 -26.69
CA MET A 233 1.11 -8.52 -25.51
C MET A 233 -0.16 -9.35 -25.71
N LEU A 234 -0.02 -10.57 -26.20
CA LEU A 234 -1.12 -11.43 -26.62
C LEU A 234 -2.32 -11.51 -25.65
N PRO A 235 -2.15 -11.73 -24.32
CA PRO A 235 -3.30 -11.79 -23.43
C PRO A 235 -4.05 -10.46 -23.32
N LEU A 236 -3.32 -9.35 -23.24
CA LEU A 236 -3.90 -8.01 -23.10
C LEU A 236 -4.63 -7.57 -24.38
N PHE A 237 -4.12 -7.97 -25.52
CA PHE A 237 -4.77 -7.74 -26.82
C PHE A 237 -6.15 -8.40 -26.88
N TYR A 238 -6.24 -9.69 -26.54
CA TYR A 238 -7.52 -10.40 -26.57
C TYR A 238 -8.50 -9.88 -25.52
N PHE A 239 -8.04 -9.50 -24.32
CA PHE A 239 -8.84 -8.83 -23.33
C PHE A 239 -9.43 -7.51 -23.87
N GLY A 240 -8.58 -6.65 -24.44
CA GLY A 240 -9.01 -5.37 -24.98
C GLY A 240 -10.02 -5.50 -26.11
N LYS A 241 -9.80 -6.45 -27.02
CA LYS A 241 -10.66 -6.68 -28.19
C LYS A 241 -12.04 -7.23 -27.79
N ALA A 242 -12.08 -8.16 -26.85
CA ALA A 242 -13.34 -8.67 -26.34
C ALA A 242 -14.16 -7.60 -25.61
N ALA A 243 -13.51 -6.77 -24.78
CA ALA A 243 -14.17 -5.69 -24.05
C ALA A 243 -14.68 -4.56 -24.97
N ALA A 244 -13.86 -4.12 -25.94
CA ALA A 244 -14.20 -2.99 -26.82
C ALA A 244 -15.20 -3.35 -27.90
N GLU A 245 -14.97 -4.47 -28.59
CA GLU A 245 -15.73 -4.86 -29.79
C GLU A 245 -16.83 -5.89 -29.48
N GLY A 246 -16.80 -6.54 -28.32
CA GLY A 246 -17.71 -7.65 -28.01
C GLY A 246 -17.35 -8.94 -28.76
N ASP A 247 -16.08 -9.11 -29.16
CA ASP A 247 -15.63 -10.28 -29.89
C ASP A 247 -15.57 -11.54 -29.04
N PHE A 248 -16.54 -12.42 -29.21
CA PHE A 248 -16.66 -13.66 -28.44
C PHE A 248 -15.48 -14.63 -28.66
N LYS A 249 -14.83 -14.57 -29.82
CA LYS A 249 -13.65 -15.40 -30.11
C LYS A 249 -12.46 -14.95 -29.26
N SER A 250 -12.21 -13.66 -29.20
CA SER A 250 -11.16 -13.06 -28.35
C SER A 250 -11.40 -13.36 -26.88
N PHE A 251 -12.65 -13.26 -26.41
CA PHE A 251 -13.04 -13.65 -25.06
C PHE A 251 -12.67 -15.10 -24.71
N ILE A 252 -13.03 -16.05 -25.57
CA ILE A 252 -12.71 -17.48 -25.34
C ILE A 252 -11.19 -17.69 -25.29
N ILE A 253 -10.44 -17.10 -26.24
CA ILE A 253 -8.98 -17.25 -26.30
C ILE A 253 -8.35 -16.71 -25.01
N PHE A 254 -8.76 -15.51 -24.56
CA PHE A 254 -8.26 -14.92 -23.32
C PHE A 254 -8.55 -15.79 -22.11
N MET A 255 -9.78 -16.30 -21.97
CA MET A 255 -10.17 -17.15 -20.84
C MET A 255 -9.40 -18.48 -20.83
N LEU A 256 -9.19 -19.09 -21.99
CA LEU A 256 -8.38 -20.31 -22.11
C LEU A 256 -6.92 -20.04 -21.72
N MET A 257 -6.33 -18.93 -22.15
CA MET A 257 -4.97 -18.53 -21.77
C MET A 257 -4.87 -18.30 -20.27
N SER A 258 -5.83 -17.61 -19.67
CA SER A 258 -5.87 -17.33 -18.23
C SER A 258 -5.93 -18.61 -17.39
N VAL A 259 -6.81 -19.53 -17.76
CA VAL A 259 -6.93 -20.85 -17.12
C VAL A 259 -5.66 -21.68 -17.31
N ALA A 260 -5.06 -21.67 -18.52
CA ALA A 260 -3.82 -22.40 -18.78
C ALA A 260 -2.65 -21.89 -17.91
N VAL A 261 -2.48 -20.56 -17.80
CA VAL A 261 -1.46 -19.95 -16.92
C VAL A 261 -1.70 -20.33 -15.45
N PHE A 262 -2.94 -20.29 -14.98
CA PHE A 262 -3.29 -20.66 -13.62
C PHE A 262 -3.01 -22.13 -13.31
N VAL A 263 -3.41 -23.03 -14.20
CA VAL A 263 -3.15 -24.47 -14.05
C VAL A 263 -1.65 -24.76 -14.09
N MET A 264 -0.91 -24.16 -15.03
CA MET A 264 0.54 -24.30 -15.14
C MET A 264 1.23 -23.83 -13.84
N MET A 265 0.81 -22.69 -13.27
CA MET A 265 1.33 -22.20 -11.99
C MET A 265 1.12 -23.21 -10.86
N ILE A 266 -0.08 -23.81 -10.74
CA ILE A 266 -0.35 -24.82 -9.71
C ILE A 266 0.57 -26.03 -9.85
N PHE A 267 0.78 -26.52 -11.07
CA PHE A 267 1.69 -27.63 -11.31
C PHE A 267 3.14 -27.29 -10.99
N LEU A 268 3.60 -26.09 -11.33
CA LEU A 268 4.95 -25.61 -11.04
C LEU A 268 5.19 -25.42 -9.53
N LEU A 269 4.24 -24.83 -8.82
CA LEU A 269 4.41 -24.49 -7.41
C LEU A 269 4.19 -25.68 -6.46
N SER A 270 3.38 -26.66 -6.84
CA SER A 270 3.01 -27.79 -5.98
C SER A 270 4.20 -28.54 -5.37
N PRO A 271 5.27 -28.93 -6.12
CA PRO A 271 6.43 -29.62 -5.55
C PRO A 271 7.27 -28.72 -4.63
N PHE A 272 7.39 -27.44 -4.96
CA PHE A 272 8.16 -26.47 -4.17
C PHE A 272 7.45 -26.06 -2.89
N PHE A 273 6.13 -26.05 -2.87
CA PHE A 273 5.32 -25.71 -1.71
C PHE A 273 5.69 -26.54 -0.50
N LEU A 274 5.72 -27.87 -0.60
CA LEU A 274 6.12 -28.75 0.48
C LEU A 274 7.56 -28.52 0.92
N LYS A 275 8.48 -28.40 -0.04
CA LYS A 275 9.90 -28.21 0.26
C LYS A 275 10.16 -26.93 1.05
N ILE A 276 9.48 -25.84 0.72
CA ILE A 276 9.67 -24.54 1.39
C ILE A 276 8.97 -24.52 2.74
N THR A 277 7.75 -25.05 2.85
CA THR A 277 7.01 -25.06 4.11
C THR A 277 7.64 -26.01 5.15
N SER A 278 8.24 -27.12 4.73
CA SER A 278 8.93 -28.04 5.63
C SER A 278 10.33 -27.56 6.08
N THR A 279 11.02 -26.79 5.23
CA THR A 279 12.38 -26.29 5.51
C THR A 279 12.39 -25.15 6.55
N ASN A 280 11.25 -24.50 6.80
CA ASN A 280 11.14 -23.43 7.81
C ASN A 280 11.39 -23.88 9.26
N LYS A 281 11.48 -25.19 9.53
CA LYS A 281 11.76 -25.76 10.87
C LYS A 281 13.23 -25.77 11.30
N GLY A 282 14.15 -25.61 10.35
CA GLY A 282 15.58 -25.54 10.60
C GLY A 282 16.05 -24.12 10.90
N GLY A 283 15.68 -23.56 12.03
CA GLY A 283 16.35 -22.35 12.51
C GLY A 283 17.86 -22.63 12.59
N VAL A 284 18.68 -21.82 11.89
CA VAL A 284 20.12 -21.85 12.05
C VAL A 284 20.40 -21.86 13.56
N ARG A 285 20.92 -22.95 14.11
CA ARG A 285 21.31 -23.04 15.52
C ARG A 285 22.23 -21.86 15.79
N LYS A 286 21.69 -20.82 16.39
CA LYS A 286 22.49 -19.69 16.86
C LYS A 286 23.42 -20.26 17.92
N LYS A 287 24.73 -20.32 17.66
CA LYS A 287 25.69 -20.41 18.76
C LYS A 287 25.36 -19.26 19.70
N TYR A 288 24.94 -19.58 20.91
CA TYR A 288 24.72 -18.60 21.96
C TYR A 288 26.02 -17.81 22.12
N ARG A 289 26.00 -16.55 21.76
CA ARG A 289 27.05 -15.61 22.13
C ARG A 289 26.44 -14.74 23.21
N PRO A 290 26.96 -14.76 24.43
CA PRO A 290 26.50 -13.87 25.47
C PRO A 290 26.66 -12.43 24.93
N GLU A 291 25.52 -11.73 24.71
CA GLU A 291 25.59 -10.30 24.43
C GLU A 291 26.10 -9.64 25.70
N LYS A 292 27.16 -8.82 25.61
CA LYS A 292 27.60 -7.99 26.73
C LYS A 292 26.41 -7.20 27.24
N ASN A 293 26.05 -7.36 28.49
CA ASN A 293 25.06 -6.53 29.13
C ASN A 293 25.56 -5.07 29.11
N VAL A 294 25.03 -4.30 28.18
CA VAL A 294 25.31 -2.86 28.12
C VAL A 294 24.26 -2.18 28.98
N GLU A 295 24.64 -1.65 30.10
CA GLU A 295 23.79 -0.79 30.91
C GLU A 295 23.42 0.44 30.09
N ARG A 296 22.15 0.71 29.99
CA ARG A 296 21.60 1.84 29.26
C ARG A 296 20.73 2.66 30.19
N GLU A 297 20.79 3.97 30.05
CA GLU A 297 19.79 4.87 30.64
C GLU A 297 18.37 4.41 30.25
N VAL A 298 17.43 4.45 31.18
CA VAL A 298 16.06 3.94 31.01
C VAL A 298 15.41 4.42 29.72
N LYS A 299 15.46 5.72 29.43
CA LYS A 299 14.85 6.30 28.21
C LYS A 299 15.48 5.77 26.92
N LYS A 300 16.79 5.57 26.91
CA LYS A 300 17.52 4.98 25.79
C LYS A 300 17.22 3.50 25.62
N ALA A 301 17.04 2.76 26.74
CA ALA A 301 16.66 1.35 26.73
C ALA A 301 15.26 1.14 26.16
N LEU A 302 14.27 1.96 26.57
CA LEU A 302 12.91 1.93 26.03
C LEU A 302 12.90 2.21 24.51
N LEU A 303 13.60 3.24 24.07
CA LEU A 303 13.70 3.57 22.64
C LEU A 303 14.39 2.43 21.84
N TYR A 304 15.44 1.83 22.41
CA TYR A 304 16.12 0.69 21.79
C TYR A 304 15.19 -0.53 21.64
N LYS A 305 14.34 -0.81 22.65
CA LYS A 305 13.31 -1.85 22.62
C LYS A 305 12.36 -1.61 21.44
N GLU A 306 11.79 -0.39 21.31
CA GLU A 306 10.84 -0.06 20.24
C GLU A 306 11.50 -0.13 18.86
N ARG A 307 12.72 0.39 18.71
CA ARG A 307 13.49 0.32 17.47
C ARG A 307 13.82 -1.13 17.08
N ARG A 308 14.27 -1.95 18.04
CA ARG A 308 14.55 -3.37 17.80
C ARG A 308 13.28 -4.10 17.33
N ARG A 309 12.14 -3.85 17.99
CA ARG A 309 10.85 -4.43 17.59
C ARG A 309 10.50 -4.04 16.15
N PHE A 310 10.63 -2.78 15.79
CA PHE A 310 10.33 -2.32 14.44
C PHE A 310 11.18 -3.04 13.38
N PHE A 311 12.49 -3.09 13.55
CA PHE A 311 13.38 -3.72 12.56
C PHE A 311 13.39 -5.26 12.60
N THR A 312 12.94 -5.88 13.67
CA THR A 312 12.85 -7.36 13.74
C THR A 312 11.52 -7.91 13.26
N ASN A 313 10.48 -7.08 13.18
CA ASN A 313 9.16 -7.47 12.74
C ASN A 313 8.93 -7.02 11.29
N ALA A 314 9.00 -7.97 10.34
CA ALA A 314 8.84 -7.67 8.93
C ALA A 314 7.46 -7.12 8.58
N SER A 315 6.39 -7.68 9.19
CA SER A 315 5.02 -7.21 8.96
C SER A 315 4.84 -5.77 9.45
N TYR A 316 5.39 -5.44 10.61
CA TYR A 316 5.34 -4.08 11.15
C TYR A 316 6.10 -3.11 10.24
N MET A 317 7.35 -3.44 9.90
CA MET A 317 8.19 -2.59 9.06
C MET A 317 7.58 -2.36 7.67
N LEU A 318 7.16 -3.43 6.98
CA LEU A 318 6.62 -3.35 5.63
C LEU A 318 5.32 -2.53 5.57
N ASN A 319 4.40 -2.77 6.50
CA ASN A 319 3.09 -2.13 6.42
C ASN A 319 3.07 -0.67 6.88
N THR A 320 4.03 -0.26 7.71
CA THR A 320 4.06 1.11 8.25
C THR A 320 5.15 1.99 7.67
N ALA A 321 6.13 1.43 6.95
CA ALA A 321 7.28 2.17 6.44
C ALA A 321 7.51 2.05 4.92
N ILE A 322 6.68 1.30 4.20
CA ILE A 322 6.82 1.19 2.74
C ILE A 322 6.69 2.57 2.07
N GLY A 323 5.76 3.40 2.56
CA GLY A 323 5.59 4.77 2.09
C GLY A 323 6.86 5.63 2.26
N LEU A 324 7.65 5.40 3.33
CA LEU A 324 8.92 6.11 3.53
C LEU A 324 9.96 5.73 2.49
N ILE A 325 10.00 4.47 2.09
CA ILE A 325 10.94 4.00 1.08
C ILE A 325 10.59 4.59 -0.28
N VAL A 326 9.30 4.56 -0.65
CA VAL A 326 8.80 5.20 -1.87
C VAL A 326 9.12 6.70 -1.85
N PHE A 327 8.92 7.35 -0.72
CA PHE A 327 9.19 8.78 -0.57
C PHE A 327 10.69 9.12 -0.64
N PHE A 328 11.55 8.26 -0.09
CA PHE A 328 13.00 8.39 -0.24
C PHE A 328 13.43 8.23 -1.71
N VAL A 329 12.92 7.19 -2.39
CA VAL A 329 13.20 6.95 -3.81
C VAL A 329 12.71 8.13 -4.67
N ALA A 330 11.52 8.67 -4.36
CA ALA A 330 10.99 9.86 -5.04
C ALA A 330 11.93 11.07 -4.86
N GLY A 331 12.48 11.28 -3.65
CA GLY A 331 13.46 12.34 -3.40
C GLY A 331 14.74 12.16 -4.21
N VAL A 332 15.25 10.94 -4.31
CA VAL A 332 16.41 10.62 -5.15
C VAL A 332 16.09 10.81 -6.63
N ALA A 333 14.92 10.36 -7.08
CA ALA A 333 14.48 10.50 -8.47
C ALA A 333 14.35 11.97 -8.89
N VAL A 334 13.78 12.82 -8.04
CA VAL A 334 13.66 14.27 -8.28
C VAL A 334 15.04 14.93 -8.46
N LEU A 335 16.06 14.47 -7.72
CA LEU A 335 17.43 14.96 -7.87
C LEU A 335 18.10 14.47 -9.17
N ILE A 336 17.96 13.18 -9.50
CA ILE A 336 18.60 12.56 -10.68
C ILE A 336 17.97 13.07 -11.97
N PHE A 337 16.63 13.12 -12.02
CA PHE A 337 15.88 13.52 -13.21
C PHE A 337 15.48 15.00 -13.20
N ARG A 338 16.23 15.82 -12.49
CA ARG A 338 15.95 17.24 -12.26
C ARG A 338 15.55 17.99 -13.55
N GLU A 339 16.31 17.84 -14.62
CA GLU A 339 16.06 18.53 -15.88
C GLU A 339 14.74 18.10 -16.52
N LYS A 340 14.49 16.79 -16.64
CA LYS A 340 13.23 16.26 -17.21
C LYS A 340 12.01 16.67 -16.40
N VAL A 341 12.11 16.62 -15.06
CA VAL A 341 11.04 17.03 -14.15
C VAL A 341 10.81 18.54 -14.26
N PHE A 342 11.88 19.33 -14.34
CA PHE A 342 11.81 20.77 -14.49
C PHE A 342 11.13 21.17 -15.82
N ASP A 343 11.52 20.55 -16.93
CA ASP A 343 10.95 20.81 -18.26
C ASP A 343 9.46 20.45 -18.31
N SER A 344 9.09 19.30 -17.73
CA SER A 344 7.69 18.88 -17.64
C SER A 344 6.83 19.84 -16.81
N ILE A 345 7.38 20.45 -15.77
CA ILE A 345 6.67 21.42 -14.92
C ILE A 345 6.54 22.77 -15.62
N ILE A 346 7.57 23.21 -16.36
CA ILE A 346 7.55 24.50 -17.08
C ILE A 346 6.51 24.50 -18.18
N THR A 347 6.34 23.38 -18.89
CA THR A 347 5.32 23.23 -19.93
C THR A 347 3.89 23.37 -19.38
N MET A 348 3.66 23.04 -18.10
CA MET A 348 2.38 23.19 -17.43
C MET A 348 2.34 24.50 -16.62
N SER A 349 1.95 25.60 -17.24
CA SER A 349 1.92 26.95 -16.64
C SER A 349 1.25 27.03 -15.26
N TYR A 350 0.18 26.27 -15.04
CA TYR A 350 -0.52 26.20 -13.75
C TYR A 350 0.31 25.55 -12.65
N LEU A 351 1.04 24.45 -12.95
CA LEU A 351 1.87 23.75 -11.99
C LEU A 351 3.07 24.60 -11.56
N LYS A 352 3.68 25.34 -12.48
CA LYS A 352 4.85 26.19 -12.21
C LYS A 352 4.61 27.16 -11.06
N ASN A 353 3.45 27.80 -11.03
CA ASN A 353 3.13 28.82 -10.03
C ASN A 353 2.79 28.27 -8.65
N HIS A 354 2.42 26.98 -8.55
CA HIS A 354 1.95 26.35 -7.31
C HIS A 354 2.78 25.14 -6.88
N ILE A 355 3.95 24.92 -7.49
CA ILE A 355 4.77 23.71 -7.27
C ILE A 355 5.10 23.49 -5.79
N GLY A 356 5.44 24.55 -5.04
CA GLY A 356 5.75 24.45 -3.63
C GLY A 356 4.59 23.91 -2.78
N ALA A 357 3.36 24.32 -3.08
CA ALA A 357 2.17 23.82 -2.40
C ALA A 357 1.91 22.34 -2.73
N TYR A 358 2.08 21.92 -3.99
CA TYR A 358 1.94 20.50 -4.36
C TYR A 358 2.99 19.62 -3.68
N VAL A 359 4.26 20.06 -3.65
CA VAL A 359 5.33 19.35 -2.95
C VAL A 359 5.01 19.22 -1.46
N LEU A 360 4.46 20.27 -0.85
CA LEU A 360 4.05 20.26 0.55
C LEU A 360 2.89 19.28 0.77
N LEU A 361 1.84 19.31 -0.06
CA LEU A 361 0.71 18.40 0.04
C LEU A 361 1.11 16.94 -0.15
N ILE A 362 1.99 16.65 -1.13
CA ILE A 362 2.57 15.30 -1.33
C ILE A 362 3.33 14.86 -0.06
N SER A 363 4.12 15.75 0.52
CA SER A 363 4.87 15.44 1.75
C SER A 363 3.95 15.14 2.93
N LEU A 364 2.88 15.93 3.10
CA LEU A 364 1.87 15.69 4.13
C LEU A 364 1.11 14.38 3.91
N PHE A 365 0.80 14.05 2.66
CA PHE A 365 0.16 12.79 2.29
C PHE A 365 1.04 11.59 2.69
N PHE A 366 2.33 11.63 2.39
CA PHE A 366 3.26 10.58 2.82
C PHE A 366 3.39 10.51 4.36
N CYS A 367 3.36 11.65 5.06
CA CYS A 367 3.32 11.65 6.53
C CYS A 367 2.04 10.99 7.07
N ALA A 368 0.89 11.19 6.42
CA ALA A 368 -0.39 10.61 6.82
C ALA A 368 -0.46 9.07 6.65
N ILE A 369 0.22 8.52 5.65
CA ILE A 369 0.27 7.07 5.40
C ILE A 369 1.24 6.37 6.36
N ASN A 370 2.34 7.03 6.77
CA ASN A 370 3.38 6.41 7.58
C ASN A 370 3.04 6.49 9.07
N VAL A 371 2.30 5.51 9.58
CA VAL A 371 1.72 5.51 10.95
C VAL A 371 2.41 4.51 11.89
N ILE A 372 3.75 4.58 12.02
CA ILE A 372 4.55 3.65 12.84
C ILE A 372 4.09 3.63 14.31
N SER A 373 3.71 4.75 14.89
CA SER A 373 3.29 4.83 16.29
C SER A 373 1.89 4.27 16.56
N ALA A 374 1.02 4.22 15.53
CA ALA A 374 -0.38 3.85 15.70
C ALA A 374 -0.63 2.39 16.18
N PRO A 375 0.11 1.35 15.75
CA PRO A 375 -0.06 0.01 16.27
C PRO A 375 0.83 -0.30 17.49
N SER A 376 1.69 0.62 17.93
CA SER A 376 2.81 0.34 18.85
C SER A 376 2.41 -0.17 20.24
N ILE A 377 1.24 0.24 20.77
CA ILE A 377 0.70 -0.27 22.05
C ILE A 377 0.01 -1.60 21.82
N SER A 378 -0.81 -1.70 20.76
CA SER A 378 -1.49 -2.95 20.39
C SER A 378 -0.52 -4.10 20.16
N LEU A 379 0.67 -3.82 19.63
CA LEU A 379 1.72 -4.81 19.42
C LEU A 379 2.32 -5.40 20.71
N GLU A 380 2.15 -4.75 21.87
CA GLU A 380 2.51 -5.37 23.15
C GLU A 380 1.64 -6.62 23.41
N GLY A 381 0.37 -6.62 22.95
CA GLY A 381 -0.53 -7.76 23.09
C GLY A 381 -0.70 -8.17 24.54
N GLU A 382 -0.68 -9.50 24.76
CA GLU A 382 -0.75 -10.10 26.11
C GLU A 382 0.42 -9.72 27.02
N ASN A 383 1.54 -9.23 26.47
CA ASN A 383 2.74 -8.84 27.23
C ASN A 383 2.70 -7.37 27.72
N LEU A 384 1.59 -6.65 27.57
CA LEU A 384 1.48 -5.26 28.03
C LEU A 384 1.76 -5.11 29.53
N TRP A 385 1.40 -6.13 30.32
CA TRP A 385 1.65 -6.15 31.78
C TRP A 385 3.13 -5.98 32.11
N ILE A 386 4.06 -6.47 31.28
CA ILE A 386 5.51 -6.32 31.48
C ILE A 386 5.87 -4.84 31.46
N CYS A 387 5.33 -4.08 30.52
CA CYS A 387 5.56 -2.63 30.43
C CYS A 387 5.02 -1.89 31.65
N LYS A 388 3.88 -2.34 32.21
CA LYS A 388 3.26 -1.75 33.41
C LYS A 388 4.00 -2.10 34.70
N ALA A 389 4.61 -3.29 34.77
CA ALA A 389 5.37 -3.75 35.94
C ALA A 389 6.77 -3.09 36.05
N MET A 390 7.25 -2.42 35.00
CA MET A 390 8.53 -1.73 35.05
C MET A 390 8.44 -0.48 35.96
N PRO A 391 9.47 -0.18 36.77
CA PRO A 391 9.53 1.02 37.59
C PRO A 391 9.88 2.25 36.73
N VAL A 392 9.00 2.56 35.75
CA VAL A 392 9.19 3.64 34.77
C VAL A 392 7.89 4.42 34.62
N GLU A 393 7.99 5.73 34.46
CA GLU A 393 6.81 6.56 34.22
C GLU A 393 6.10 6.15 32.93
N PRO A 394 4.77 5.99 32.93
CA PRO A 394 3.98 5.69 31.73
C PRO A 394 4.24 6.67 30.58
N PHE A 395 4.48 7.92 30.90
CA PHE A 395 4.84 8.95 29.93
C PHE A 395 6.12 8.62 29.15
N ASP A 396 7.16 8.13 29.82
CA ASP A 396 8.43 7.77 29.16
C ASP A 396 8.25 6.56 28.21
N ILE A 397 7.38 5.61 28.58
CA ILE A 397 7.03 4.47 27.71
C ILE A 397 6.31 4.96 26.45
N LEU A 398 5.31 5.83 26.60
CA LEU A 398 4.58 6.40 25.47
C LEU A 398 5.47 7.26 24.57
N MET A 399 6.31 8.09 25.18
CA MET A 399 7.25 8.94 24.42
C MET A 399 8.34 8.14 23.70
N ALA A 400 8.73 6.97 24.19
CA ALA A 400 9.63 6.08 23.44
C ALA A 400 9.00 5.62 22.11
N LYS A 401 7.70 5.35 22.09
CA LYS A 401 6.95 4.98 20.88
C LYS A 401 6.83 6.15 19.89
N VAL A 402 6.54 7.36 20.41
CA VAL A 402 6.53 8.59 19.59
C VAL A 402 7.91 8.89 19.02
N LYS A 403 8.96 8.83 19.84
CA LYS A 403 10.34 9.07 19.41
C LYS A 403 10.79 8.06 18.37
N ASN A 404 10.39 6.78 18.47
CA ASN A 404 10.71 5.78 17.46
C ASN A 404 10.12 6.15 16.09
N HIS A 405 8.87 6.63 16.03
CA HIS A 405 8.25 7.16 14.82
C HIS A 405 9.04 8.34 14.25
N ILE A 406 9.37 9.34 15.10
CA ILE A 406 10.12 10.53 14.69
C ILE A 406 11.49 10.15 14.12
N TYR A 407 12.26 9.32 14.82
CA TYR A 407 13.62 8.93 14.37
C TYR A 407 13.65 8.18 13.05
N ILE A 408 12.57 7.48 12.70
CA ILE A 408 12.49 6.72 11.44
C ILE A 408 11.98 7.63 10.31
N CYS A 409 10.94 8.44 10.54
CA CYS A 409 10.29 9.24 9.50
C CYS A 409 11.03 10.56 9.20
N MET A 410 11.51 11.25 10.25
CA MET A 410 12.06 12.61 10.16
C MET A 410 13.22 12.75 9.15
N PRO A 411 14.25 11.88 9.15
CA PRO A 411 15.37 12.01 8.23
C PRO A 411 14.94 11.96 6.75
N ILE A 412 13.98 11.10 6.43
CA ILE A 412 13.50 10.88 5.06
C ILE A 412 12.66 12.07 4.60
N VAL A 413 11.80 12.58 5.47
CA VAL A 413 10.94 13.73 5.18
C VAL A 413 11.77 14.99 4.97
N ILE A 414 12.77 15.23 5.81
CA ILE A 414 13.71 16.36 5.66
C ILE A 414 14.53 16.21 4.37
N PHE A 415 15.04 15.01 4.09
CA PHE A 415 15.77 14.73 2.85
C PHE A 415 14.95 15.08 1.60
N PHE A 416 13.68 14.63 1.55
CA PHE A 416 12.80 14.94 0.41
C PHE A 416 12.54 16.44 0.28
N GLY A 417 12.26 17.15 1.38
CA GLY A 417 12.04 18.58 1.39
C GLY A 417 13.26 19.37 0.87
N ILE A 418 14.48 18.95 1.26
CA ILE A 418 15.73 19.54 0.77
C ILE A 418 15.92 19.21 -0.71
N ALA A 419 15.74 17.94 -1.11
CA ALA A 419 15.85 17.50 -2.49
C ALA A 419 14.92 18.29 -3.43
N ALA A 420 13.67 18.47 -3.02
CA ALA A 420 12.68 19.25 -3.75
C ALA A 420 13.08 20.73 -3.88
N ASN A 421 13.62 21.33 -2.82
CA ASN A 421 14.11 22.72 -2.84
C ASN A 421 15.31 22.93 -3.78
N ILE A 422 16.14 21.90 -3.97
CA ILE A 422 17.30 21.94 -4.88
C ILE A 422 16.87 21.75 -6.33
N ALA A 423 15.93 20.83 -6.57
CA ALA A 423 15.59 20.40 -7.91
C ALA A 423 14.46 21.19 -8.58
N LEU A 424 13.54 21.76 -7.79
CA LEU A 424 12.32 22.37 -8.29
C LEU A 424 12.28 23.89 -8.11
N PRO A 425 11.60 24.63 -9.00
CA PRO A 425 11.50 26.09 -8.93
C PRO A 425 10.48 26.54 -7.87
N ILE A 426 10.79 26.29 -6.60
CA ILE A 426 9.92 26.63 -5.47
C ILE A 426 10.08 28.11 -5.12
N SER A 427 8.96 28.82 -4.92
CA SER A 427 8.92 30.21 -4.47
C SER A 427 9.65 30.39 -3.13
N PRO A 428 10.46 31.46 -2.95
CA PRO A 428 11.19 31.70 -1.70
C PRO A 428 10.29 31.71 -0.45
N ALA A 429 9.05 32.16 -0.59
CA ALA A 429 8.07 32.24 0.48
C ALA A 429 7.68 30.88 1.09
N ILE A 430 7.69 29.80 0.28
CA ILE A 430 7.25 28.48 0.69
C ILE A 430 8.42 27.49 0.85
N ARG A 431 9.67 27.86 0.48
CA ARG A 431 10.84 26.99 0.59
C ARG A 431 11.05 26.41 2.00
N ALA A 432 10.97 27.26 3.01
CA ALA A 432 11.10 26.84 4.39
C ALA A 432 9.91 25.94 4.82
N ALA A 433 8.69 26.26 4.36
CA ALA A 433 7.48 25.52 4.65
C ALA A 433 7.55 24.07 4.16
N VAL A 434 8.10 23.82 2.97
CA VAL A 434 8.27 22.48 2.37
C VAL A 434 9.13 21.55 3.24
N VAL A 435 9.99 22.09 4.11
CA VAL A 435 10.79 21.31 5.06
C VAL A 435 10.16 21.30 6.44
N ILE A 436 9.76 22.47 6.96
CA ILE A 436 9.33 22.63 8.35
C ILE A 436 7.95 22.00 8.58
N ILE A 437 6.98 22.24 7.73
CA ILE A 437 5.60 21.76 7.94
C ILE A 437 5.53 20.22 7.89
N PRO A 438 6.14 19.51 6.92
CA PRO A 438 6.19 18.06 6.96
C PRO A 438 6.97 17.51 8.17
N ALA A 439 8.05 18.19 8.61
CA ALA A 439 8.77 17.81 9.82
C ALA A 439 7.87 17.91 11.07
N LEU A 440 7.11 18.99 11.21
CA LEU A 440 6.09 19.13 12.27
C LEU A 440 4.99 18.07 12.12
N SER A 441 4.57 17.75 10.90
CA SER A 441 3.60 16.69 10.64
C SER A 441 4.08 15.33 11.14
N VAL A 442 5.35 14.98 10.97
CA VAL A 442 5.91 13.74 11.55
C VAL A 442 5.73 13.69 13.06
N VAL A 443 6.00 14.79 13.76
CA VAL A 443 5.82 14.86 15.23
C VAL A 443 4.33 14.72 15.59
N LEU A 444 3.47 15.44 14.88
CA LEU A 444 2.02 15.40 15.07
C LEU A 444 1.48 13.98 14.88
N MET A 445 1.84 13.31 13.76
CA MET A 445 1.39 11.95 13.45
C MET A 445 1.93 10.92 14.46
N GLY A 446 3.15 11.14 14.97
CA GLY A 446 3.73 10.32 16.03
C GLY A 446 2.90 10.36 17.33
N LEU A 447 2.50 11.56 17.77
CA LEU A 447 1.64 11.77 18.93
C LEU A 447 0.22 11.25 18.69
N LEU A 448 -0.37 11.60 17.55
CA LEU A 448 -1.71 11.19 17.16
C LEU A 448 -1.85 9.65 17.13
N GLY A 449 -0.87 8.95 16.54
CA GLY A 449 -0.89 7.49 16.49
C GLY A 449 -0.90 6.84 17.87
N VAL A 450 -0.10 7.33 18.80
CA VAL A 450 -0.11 6.85 20.20
C VAL A 450 -1.45 7.17 20.86
N ILE A 451 -2.00 8.36 20.67
CA ILE A 451 -3.31 8.75 21.23
C ILE A 451 -4.42 7.84 20.69
N CYS A 452 -4.49 7.66 19.39
CA CYS A 452 -5.47 6.75 18.79
C CYS A 452 -5.32 5.32 19.33
N ASN A 453 -4.09 4.83 19.49
CA ASN A 453 -3.85 3.48 20.00
C ASN A 453 -4.18 3.32 21.49
N LEU A 454 -4.03 4.36 22.30
CA LEU A 454 -4.50 4.36 23.69
C LEU A 454 -6.02 4.24 23.82
N HIS A 455 -6.76 4.84 22.89
CA HIS A 455 -8.23 4.80 22.92
C HIS A 455 -8.80 3.57 22.24
N MET A 456 -8.11 3.02 21.26
CA MET A 456 -8.56 1.91 20.41
C MET A 456 -7.52 0.80 20.32
N PRO A 457 -7.03 0.26 21.47
CA PRO A 457 -6.04 -0.80 21.45
C PRO A 457 -6.67 -2.10 20.98
N LYS A 458 -5.88 -2.94 20.29
CA LYS A 458 -6.26 -4.29 19.88
C LYS A 458 -5.21 -5.26 20.40
N PHE A 459 -5.55 -6.03 21.44
CA PHE A 459 -4.62 -6.96 22.09
C PHE A 459 -4.87 -8.43 21.72
N ASP A 460 -6.07 -8.77 21.26
CA ASP A 460 -6.55 -10.12 20.91
C ASP A 460 -6.22 -10.51 19.46
N TRP A 461 -4.97 -10.28 19.03
CA TRP A 461 -4.55 -10.63 17.68
C TRP A 461 -3.80 -11.99 17.67
N VAL A 462 -4.13 -12.82 16.68
CA VAL A 462 -3.42 -14.08 16.42
C VAL A 462 -2.15 -13.84 15.60
N ASP A 463 -2.19 -12.84 14.72
CA ASP A 463 -1.08 -12.41 13.89
C ASP A 463 -0.84 -10.90 14.08
N GLU A 464 0.42 -10.53 14.26
CA GLU A 464 0.84 -9.12 14.42
C GLU A 464 0.43 -8.24 13.23
N SER A 465 0.29 -8.81 12.02
CA SER A 465 -0.20 -8.10 10.85
C SER A 465 -1.62 -7.55 11.03
N ILE A 466 -2.46 -8.21 11.84
CA ILE A 466 -3.82 -7.75 12.15
C ILE A 466 -3.76 -6.47 12.99
N ALA A 467 -2.86 -6.41 13.98
CA ALA A 467 -2.68 -5.22 14.80
C ALA A 467 -2.13 -4.03 13.98
N VAL A 468 -1.33 -4.33 12.96
CA VAL A 468 -0.67 -3.30 12.12
C VAL A 468 -1.55 -2.80 10.99
N LYS A 469 -2.30 -3.68 10.32
CA LYS A 469 -3.12 -3.32 9.14
C LYS A 469 -4.57 -3.01 9.46
N GLN A 470 -5.17 -3.79 10.38
CA GLN A 470 -6.62 -3.81 10.60
C GLN A 470 -7.02 -3.23 11.95
N SER A 471 -6.09 -2.61 12.70
CA SER A 471 -6.48 -1.98 13.96
C SER A 471 -7.19 -0.65 13.69
N MET A 472 -8.26 -0.40 14.45
CA MET A 472 -9.01 0.84 14.38
C MET A 472 -8.14 2.07 14.68
N ALA A 473 -7.10 1.91 15.50
CA ALA A 473 -6.14 2.97 15.78
C ALA A 473 -5.37 3.40 14.53
N VAL A 474 -4.96 2.46 13.68
CA VAL A 474 -4.26 2.74 12.42
C VAL A 474 -5.19 3.46 11.44
N ILE A 475 -6.40 2.91 11.25
CA ILE A 475 -7.41 3.51 10.36
C ILE A 475 -7.77 4.94 10.79
N ALA A 476 -8.01 5.15 12.09
CA ALA A 476 -8.33 6.47 12.62
C ALA A 476 -7.16 7.45 12.46
N THR A 477 -5.92 7.01 12.72
CA THR A 477 -4.74 7.86 12.56
C THR A 477 -4.55 8.29 11.11
N MET A 478 -4.67 7.35 10.16
CA MET A 478 -4.60 7.65 8.72
C MET A 478 -5.74 8.57 8.29
N GLY A 479 -6.98 8.29 8.71
CA GLY A 479 -8.15 9.11 8.38
C GLY A 479 -8.02 10.56 8.85
N ILE A 480 -7.57 10.79 10.09
CA ILE A 480 -7.28 12.14 10.59
C ILE A 480 -6.11 12.75 9.80
N GLY A 481 -5.07 11.99 9.50
CA GLY A 481 -3.95 12.44 8.68
C GLY A 481 -4.40 12.92 7.30
N PHE A 482 -5.25 12.17 6.60
CA PHE A 482 -5.83 12.59 5.31
C PHE A 482 -6.72 13.82 5.46
N SER A 483 -7.50 13.93 6.54
CA SER A 483 -8.30 15.13 6.80
C SER A 483 -7.41 16.38 6.95
N ILE A 484 -6.22 16.22 7.54
CA ILE A 484 -5.22 17.31 7.63
C ILE A 484 -4.71 17.68 6.23
N VAL A 485 -4.42 16.71 5.38
CA VAL A 485 -3.98 16.98 3.98
C VAL A 485 -5.04 17.76 3.21
N ILE A 486 -6.31 17.34 3.33
CA ILE A 486 -7.43 18.05 2.67
C ILE A 486 -7.57 19.44 3.23
N GLY A 487 -7.58 19.59 4.56
CA GLY A 487 -7.65 20.89 5.21
C GLY A 487 -6.53 21.83 4.73
N ALA A 488 -5.31 21.30 4.58
CA ALA A 488 -4.18 22.03 4.03
C ALA A 488 -4.41 22.46 2.56
N ALA A 489 -4.96 21.55 1.73
CA ALA A 489 -5.27 21.84 0.34
C ALA A 489 -6.38 22.89 0.19
N VAL A 490 -7.46 22.75 0.97
CA VAL A 490 -8.57 23.71 0.99
C VAL A 490 -8.09 25.09 1.46
N LEU A 491 -7.31 25.13 2.55
CA LEU A 491 -6.75 26.38 3.06
C LEU A 491 -5.89 27.09 2.00
N TYR A 492 -5.02 26.33 1.30
CA TYR A 492 -4.22 26.89 0.20
C TYR A 492 -5.11 27.40 -0.92
N GLY A 493 -6.13 26.64 -1.33
CA GLY A 493 -7.10 27.03 -2.36
C GLY A 493 -7.86 28.31 -2.04
N LEU A 494 -8.21 28.53 -0.78
CA LEU A 494 -8.88 29.75 -0.31
C LEU A 494 -7.93 30.96 -0.26
N LEU A 495 -6.70 30.75 0.19
CA LEU A 495 -5.72 31.83 0.37
C LEU A 495 -5.08 32.29 -0.94
N ARG A 496 -5.00 31.44 -1.98
CA ARG A 496 -4.26 31.74 -3.22
C ARG A 496 -4.71 33.02 -3.95
N PHE A 497 -5.90 33.53 -3.65
CA PHE A 497 -6.44 34.78 -4.22
C PHE A 497 -6.01 36.03 -3.45
N ILE A 498 -5.32 35.87 -2.32
CA ILE A 498 -4.90 36.96 -1.44
C ILE A 498 -3.44 37.32 -1.74
N PRO A 499 -3.06 38.61 -1.78
CA PRO A 499 -1.66 38.99 -1.86
C PRO A 499 -0.83 38.34 -0.75
N TYR A 500 0.39 37.88 -1.06
CA TYR A 500 1.29 37.19 -0.13
C TYR A 500 0.72 35.86 0.44
N ALA A 501 -0.16 35.19 -0.30
CA ALA A 501 -0.80 33.95 0.09
C ALA A 501 0.17 32.88 0.64
N ASP A 502 1.33 32.69 0.00
CA ASP A 502 2.32 31.70 0.41
C ASP A 502 2.91 31.98 1.81
N TYR A 503 3.13 33.24 2.17
CA TYR A 503 3.61 33.62 3.52
C TYR A 503 2.52 33.38 4.56
N LEU A 504 1.29 33.81 4.27
CA LEU A 504 0.16 33.65 5.17
C LEU A 504 -0.15 32.17 5.39
N TYR A 505 -0.13 31.37 4.32
CA TYR A 505 -0.33 29.92 4.37
C TYR A 505 0.75 29.24 5.25
N THR A 506 2.02 29.59 5.02
CA THR A 506 3.14 29.06 5.80
C THR A 506 3.00 29.38 7.27
N PHE A 507 2.65 30.63 7.59
CA PHE A 507 2.46 31.08 8.96
C PHE A 507 1.31 30.35 9.66
N LEU A 508 0.12 30.31 9.02
CA LEU A 508 -1.06 29.64 9.57
C LEU A 508 -0.82 28.14 9.78
N MET A 509 -0.29 27.44 8.76
CA MET A 509 -0.02 26.01 8.87
C MET A 509 0.99 25.69 9.98
N THR A 510 2.09 26.45 10.05
CA THR A 510 3.11 26.24 11.10
C THR A 510 2.51 26.49 12.49
N GLY A 511 1.73 27.54 12.66
CA GLY A 511 1.05 27.86 13.92
C GLY A 511 0.03 26.79 14.34
N MET A 512 -0.79 26.33 13.40
CA MET A 512 -1.78 25.25 13.66
C MET A 512 -1.10 23.93 14.07
N PHE A 513 -0.04 23.53 13.36
CA PHE A 513 0.70 22.32 13.70
C PHE A 513 1.40 22.43 15.04
N ALA A 514 2.06 23.57 15.34
CA ALA A 514 2.71 23.81 16.62
C ALA A 514 1.70 23.75 17.79
N LEU A 515 0.54 24.39 17.63
CA LEU A 515 -0.53 24.36 18.62
C LEU A 515 -1.07 22.94 18.84
N ALA A 516 -1.34 22.21 17.75
CA ALA A 516 -1.83 20.84 17.82
C ALA A 516 -0.82 19.91 18.51
N ILE A 517 0.47 20.01 18.18
CA ILE A 517 1.55 19.27 18.84
C ILE A 517 1.60 19.58 20.35
N PHE A 518 1.52 20.85 20.71
CA PHE A 518 1.53 21.27 22.12
C PHE A 518 0.35 20.68 22.91
N LEU A 519 -0.86 20.75 22.36
CA LEU A 519 -2.06 20.19 22.99
C LEU A 519 -1.98 18.66 23.13
N MET A 520 -1.57 17.96 22.06
CA MET A 520 -1.41 16.50 22.07
C MET A 520 -0.30 16.04 23.02
N TYR A 521 0.82 16.77 23.09
CA TYR A 521 1.90 16.48 24.04
C TYR A 521 1.41 16.61 25.49
N ARG A 522 0.68 17.69 25.81
CA ARG A 522 0.07 17.87 27.14
C ARG A 522 -0.90 16.75 27.47
N TYR A 523 -1.70 16.33 26.47
CA TYR A 523 -2.62 15.23 26.66
C TYR A 523 -1.88 13.91 26.95
N VAL A 524 -0.85 13.55 26.17
CA VAL A 524 -0.05 12.32 26.38
C VAL A 524 0.59 12.32 27.77
N ARG A 525 1.06 13.49 28.25
CA ARG A 525 1.71 13.62 29.56
C ARG A 525 0.76 13.37 30.72
N LYS A 526 -0.49 13.86 30.66
CA LYS A 526 -1.48 13.75 31.76
C LYS A 526 -2.48 12.62 31.46
N GLY A 527 -3.46 12.85 30.60
CA GLY A 527 -4.55 11.93 30.31
C GLY A 527 -4.09 10.63 29.63
N GLY A 528 -3.09 10.71 28.73
CA GLY A 528 -2.54 9.53 28.07
C GLY A 528 -1.81 8.59 29.03
N SER A 529 -1.03 9.15 29.96
CA SER A 529 -0.33 8.37 31.00
C SER A 529 -1.32 7.65 31.93
N GLN A 530 -2.36 8.35 32.38
CA GLN A 530 -3.42 7.76 33.20
C GLN A 530 -4.13 6.66 32.41
N ARG A 531 -4.52 6.92 31.15
CA ARG A 531 -5.20 5.94 30.30
C ARG A 531 -4.37 4.68 30.06
N PHE A 532 -3.04 4.83 29.92
CA PHE A 532 -2.14 3.69 29.76
C PHE A 532 -2.13 2.75 30.97
N THR A 533 -2.23 3.30 32.19
CA THR A 533 -2.31 2.47 33.40
C THR A 533 -3.65 1.72 33.52
N GLU A 534 -4.71 2.26 32.94
CA GLU A 534 -6.05 1.65 32.95
C GLU A 534 -6.23 0.54 31.91
N LEU A 535 -5.39 0.49 30.85
CA LEU A 535 -5.44 -0.57 29.83
C LEU A 535 -5.11 -1.94 30.41
#